data_53df18f74ffde055d1abef123abd6a75
#
_entry.id   53df18f74ffde055d1abef123abd6a75
#
_cell.length_a   1.000
_cell.length_b   1.000
_cell.length_c   1.000
_cell.angle_alpha   90.00
_cell.angle_beta   90.00
_cell.angle_gamma   90.00
#
_symmetry.space_group_name_H-M   'P 1'
#
loop_
_entity.id
_entity.type
_entity.pdbx_description
1 polymer ?
#
loop_
_entity_poly.entity_id
_entity_poly.type
_entity_poly.pdbx_seq_one_letter_code
_entity_poly.pdbx_strand_id
1 'polypeptide(L)'
;MASVRFKNVNKWFGKSKVLHNINLEIKESEFVVLVGPSGCGKSTTLRLLAGLDDITEGDIYINDKIVNSLEPQHRNIAMVFQNYALYPHKNVQENIVFGLKRAKASKELIKNRLDKASIMLQLQDLLDRKPAQLSGGQRQRVAMGRAIVRDADVFLYDEPLSNLDAKLRSQMRYEIRRIHREYQTTSLYVTHDQVEAMTLGDRVVVMRDGFIEQEDSPMALYLKPKNIFVANFIGAPSMNILDAILYPGYIELENQRLPFDKNRVKGSIPSNGKQVKFGIRPDFFQDEQHISGSESLTTLKNLQVDIVEPLGYDRELNLKLGNQTLKARLDLRTEAQEGETINLCFDMNRAHVFDIESEKNLTL
;
A
#
# COMPACT_ATOMS: atom_id res chain seq x y z
N MET A 1 2.43 -18.22 17.29
CA MET A 1 2.21 -17.39 16.10
C MET A 1 2.94 -18.04 14.95
N ALA A 2 2.56 -17.76 13.73
CA ALA A 2 3.09 -18.50 12.58
C ALA A 2 3.78 -17.55 11.61
N SER A 3 4.91 -17.97 11.06
CA SER A 3 5.50 -17.36 9.87
C SER A 3 4.84 -17.91 8.61
N VAL A 4 4.88 -17.15 7.52
CA VAL A 4 4.42 -17.58 6.19
C VAL A 4 5.54 -17.40 5.18
N ARG A 5 5.75 -18.40 4.31
CA ARG A 5 6.77 -18.30 3.27
C ARG A 5 6.26 -18.84 1.95
N PHE A 6 6.36 -18.03 0.90
CA PHE A 6 6.20 -18.42 -0.49
C PHE A 6 7.58 -18.65 -1.08
N LYS A 7 7.80 -19.81 -1.68
CA LYS A 7 9.08 -20.20 -2.29
C LYS A 7 8.86 -20.58 -3.75
N ASN A 8 9.36 -19.74 -4.66
CA ASN A 8 9.28 -19.93 -6.11
C ASN A 8 7.86 -20.22 -6.62
N VAL A 9 6.85 -19.56 -6.04
CA VAL A 9 5.44 -19.83 -6.34
C VAL A 9 5.06 -19.25 -7.69
N ASN A 10 4.57 -20.13 -8.57
CA ASN A 10 4.01 -19.80 -9.87
C ASN A 10 2.55 -20.23 -9.94
N LYS A 11 1.71 -19.46 -10.64
CA LYS A 11 0.31 -19.79 -10.86
C LYS A 11 -0.10 -19.55 -12.29
N TRP A 12 -0.71 -20.58 -12.88
CA TRP A 12 -1.38 -20.50 -14.19
C TRP A 12 -2.88 -20.73 -14.02
N PHE A 13 -3.68 -20.01 -14.82
CA PHE A 13 -5.07 -20.33 -15.11
C PHE A 13 -5.18 -20.66 -16.60
N GLY A 14 -5.35 -21.93 -16.91
CA GLY A 14 -5.24 -22.41 -18.27
C GLY A 14 -3.86 -22.11 -18.89
N LYS A 15 -3.81 -21.28 -19.93
CA LYS A 15 -2.55 -20.86 -20.58
C LYS A 15 -1.97 -19.54 -20.03
N SER A 16 -2.70 -18.84 -19.18
CA SER A 16 -2.27 -17.53 -18.65
C SER A 16 -1.49 -17.71 -17.36
N LYS A 17 -0.25 -17.25 -17.34
CA LYS A 17 0.57 -17.18 -16.13
C LYS A 17 0.25 -15.89 -15.38
N VAL A 18 -0.24 -16.02 -14.14
CA VAL A 18 -0.71 -14.90 -13.30
C VAL A 18 0.28 -14.54 -12.21
N LEU A 19 1.05 -15.51 -11.71
CA LEU A 19 2.10 -15.26 -10.72
C LEU A 19 3.42 -15.82 -11.24
N HIS A 20 4.47 -15.03 -11.09
CA HIS A 20 5.79 -15.29 -11.63
C HIS A 20 6.82 -15.38 -10.51
N ASN A 21 7.19 -16.59 -10.11
CA ASN A 21 8.27 -16.86 -9.16
C ASN A 21 8.18 -16.02 -7.88
N ILE A 22 6.99 -16.02 -7.25
CA ILE A 22 6.77 -15.27 -6.01
C ILE A 22 7.63 -15.89 -4.90
N ASN A 23 8.49 -15.07 -4.35
CA ASN A 23 9.28 -15.34 -3.16
C ASN A 23 8.96 -14.25 -2.14
N LEU A 24 8.29 -14.64 -1.04
CA LEU A 24 7.86 -13.71 0.00
C LEU A 24 7.90 -14.43 1.34
N GLU A 25 8.55 -13.83 2.32
CA GLU A 25 8.56 -14.30 3.69
C GLU A 25 7.82 -13.29 4.58
N ILE A 26 6.87 -13.75 5.36
CA ILE A 26 6.13 -12.95 6.35
C ILE A 26 6.51 -13.48 7.73
N LYS A 27 7.10 -12.61 8.54
CA LYS A 27 7.55 -12.95 9.88
C LYS A 27 6.38 -13.14 10.84
N GLU A 28 6.63 -13.82 11.94
CA GLU A 28 5.65 -13.90 13.02
C GLU A 28 5.20 -12.50 13.47
N SER A 29 3.91 -12.33 13.69
CA SER A 29 3.30 -11.07 14.12
C SER A 29 3.49 -9.89 13.16
N GLU A 30 3.96 -10.12 11.93
CA GLU A 30 4.12 -9.07 10.92
C GLU A 30 2.79 -8.81 10.19
N PHE A 31 2.48 -7.53 9.96
CA PHE A 31 1.39 -7.10 9.10
C PHE A 31 1.92 -6.73 7.73
N VAL A 32 1.78 -7.63 6.76
CA VAL A 32 2.23 -7.40 5.38
C VAL A 32 1.04 -7.01 4.50
N VAL A 33 1.21 -5.94 3.72
CA VAL A 33 0.21 -5.47 2.76
C VAL A 33 0.68 -5.73 1.33
N LEU A 34 -0.11 -6.47 0.54
CA LEU A 34 0.05 -6.57 -0.91
C LEU A 34 -0.71 -5.44 -1.59
N VAL A 35 -0.03 -4.63 -2.38
CA VAL A 35 -0.63 -3.51 -3.10
C VAL A 35 -0.18 -3.51 -4.56
N GLY A 36 -1.01 -2.98 -5.46
CA GLY A 36 -0.72 -2.93 -6.90
C GLY A 36 -1.97 -2.74 -7.73
N PRO A 37 -1.85 -2.55 -9.06
CA PRO A 37 -2.98 -2.40 -9.97
C PRO A 37 -3.93 -3.59 -9.95
N SER A 38 -5.16 -3.39 -10.44
CA SER A 38 -6.13 -4.48 -10.62
C SER A 38 -5.54 -5.55 -11.56
N GLY A 39 -5.73 -6.82 -11.20
CA GLY A 39 -5.24 -7.95 -12.00
C GLY A 39 -3.75 -8.31 -11.81
N CYS A 40 -2.97 -7.61 -10.98
CA CYS A 40 -1.54 -7.93 -10.79
C CYS A 40 -1.23 -9.17 -9.92
N GLY A 41 -2.26 -9.92 -9.48
CA GLY A 41 -2.06 -11.20 -8.76
C GLY A 41 -2.23 -11.16 -7.24
N LYS A 42 -2.56 -10.03 -6.61
CA LYS A 42 -2.71 -9.89 -5.14
C LYS A 42 -3.69 -10.89 -4.53
N SER A 43 -4.95 -10.86 -4.96
CA SER A 43 -5.99 -11.77 -4.46
C SER A 43 -5.67 -13.23 -4.80
N THR A 44 -5.01 -13.49 -5.95
CA THR A 44 -4.53 -14.84 -6.28
C THR A 44 -3.50 -15.30 -5.24
N THR A 45 -2.50 -14.49 -4.91
CA THR A 45 -1.50 -14.81 -3.89
C THR A 45 -2.15 -15.13 -2.54
N LEU A 46 -3.11 -14.31 -2.13
CA LEU A 46 -3.86 -14.52 -0.88
C LEU A 46 -4.70 -15.80 -0.93
N ARG A 47 -5.39 -16.09 -2.04
CA ARG A 47 -6.22 -17.29 -2.22
C ARG A 47 -5.39 -18.57 -2.25
N LEU A 48 -4.17 -18.55 -2.81
CA LEU A 48 -3.22 -19.66 -2.73
C LEU A 48 -2.82 -19.95 -1.28
N LEU A 49 -2.53 -18.94 -0.47
CA LEU A 49 -2.24 -19.12 0.96
C LEU A 49 -3.46 -19.64 1.71
N ALA A 50 -4.65 -19.15 1.35
CA ALA A 50 -5.91 -19.63 1.95
C ALA A 50 -6.25 -21.08 1.57
N GLY A 51 -5.63 -21.65 0.53
CA GLY A 51 -6.00 -22.97 -0.01
C GLY A 51 -7.32 -22.97 -0.79
N LEU A 52 -7.75 -21.80 -1.25
CA LEU A 52 -8.94 -21.63 -2.08
C LEU A 52 -8.64 -21.86 -3.57
N ASP A 53 -7.37 -21.74 -3.94
CA ASP A 53 -6.84 -22.07 -5.26
C ASP A 53 -5.60 -22.96 -5.08
N ASP A 54 -5.36 -23.85 -6.04
CA ASP A 54 -4.20 -24.74 -6.06
C ASP A 54 -2.97 -24.01 -6.63
N ILE A 55 -1.80 -24.31 -6.08
CA ILE A 55 -0.51 -23.87 -6.61
C ILE A 55 -0.20 -24.68 -7.88
N THR A 56 0.43 -24.03 -8.86
CA THR A 56 0.90 -24.77 -10.05
C THR A 56 2.33 -25.24 -9.86
N GLU A 57 3.22 -24.39 -9.32
CA GLU A 57 4.61 -24.73 -8.99
C GLU A 57 5.06 -23.97 -7.74
N GLY A 58 6.08 -24.50 -7.08
CA GLY A 58 6.65 -23.93 -5.85
C GLY A 58 5.94 -24.39 -4.60
N ASP A 59 6.28 -23.79 -3.46
CA ASP A 59 5.79 -24.20 -2.15
C ASP A 59 5.32 -23.01 -1.33
N ILE A 60 4.25 -23.23 -0.55
CA ILE A 60 3.82 -22.33 0.52
C ILE A 60 3.98 -23.04 1.85
N TYR A 61 4.56 -22.31 2.81
CA TYR A 61 4.78 -22.79 4.17
C TYR A 61 3.98 -21.92 5.14
N ILE A 62 3.39 -22.56 6.14
CA ILE A 62 2.92 -21.92 7.37
C ILE A 62 3.76 -22.55 8.49
N ASN A 63 4.54 -21.73 9.18
CA ASN A 63 5.70 -22.21 9.96
C ASN A 63 6.64 -23.01 9.04
N ASP A 64 7.12 -24.15 9.50
CA ASP A 64 7.99 -25.04 8.70
C ASP A 64 7.23 -26.12 7.92
N LYS A 65 5.88 -26.04 7.87
CA LYS A 65 5.04 -27.03 7.21
C LYS A 65 4.60 -26.57 5.84
N ILE A 66 4.84 -27.39 4.82
CA ILE A 66 4.27 -27.19 3.47
C ILE A 66 2.75 -27.39 3.57
N VAL A 67 2.00 -26.41 3.05
CA VAL A 67 0.53 -26.42 3.10
C VAL A 67 -0.12 -26.60 1.73
N ASN A 68 0.64 -26.87 0.67
CA ASN A 68 0.14 -26.97 -0.70
C ASN A 68 -1.08 -27.88 -0.84
N SER A 69 -1.00 -29.08 -0.25
CA SER A 69 -2.06 -30.11 -0.31
C SER A 69 -3.10 -30.02 0.81
N LEU A 70 -2.96 -29.04 1.73
CA LEU A 70 -3.89 -28.89 2.84
C LEU A 70 -5.13 -28.10 2.41
N GLU A 71 -6.31 -28.63 2.69
CA GLU A 71 -7.57 -27.90 2.55
C GLU A 71 -7.61 -26.67 3.47
N PRO A 72 -8.37 -25.62 3.13
CA PRO A 72 -8.44 -24.37 3.90
C PRO A 72 -8.71 -24.56 5.40
N GLN A 73 -9.57 -25.52 5.74
CA GLN A 73 -9.93 -25.81 7.15
C GLN A 73 -8.77 -26.35 7.98
N HIS A 74 -7.73 -26.90 7.35
CA HIS A 74 -6.56 -27.48 8.01
C HIS A 74 -5.34 -26.56 8.05
N ARG A 75 -5.43 -25.35 7.47
CA ARG A 75 -4.34 -24.36 7.46
C ARG A 75 -4.33 -23.41 8.66
N ASN A 76 -5.29 -23.55 9.57
CA ASN A 76 -5.48 -22.68 10.75
C ASN A 76 -5.44 -21.18 10.44
N ILE A 77 -6.17 -20.77 9.41
CA ILE A 77 -6.26 -19.38 8.96
C ILE A 77 -7.65 -18.79 9.25
N ALA A 78 -7.72 -17.47 9.41
CA ALA A 78 -8.97 -16.72 9.39
C ALA A 78 -8.96 -15.75 8.21
N MET A 79 -10.08 -15.64 7.47
CA MET A 79 -10.15 -14.79 6.28
C MET A 79 -11.36 -13.86 6.33
N VAL A 80 -11.12 -12.59 6.01
CA VAL A 80 -12.14 -11.57 5.77
C VAL A 80 -12.21 -11.34 4.26
N PHE A 81 -13.37 -11.61 3.66
CA PHE A 81 -13.61 -11.50 2.23
C PHE A 81 -14.11 -10.10 1.85
N GLN A 82 -13.86 -9.68 0.63
CA GLN A 82 -14.29 -8.41 0.06
C GLN A 82 -15.80 -8.19 0.14
N ASN A 83 -16.60 -9.26 -0.06
CA ASN A 83 -18.06 -9.23 0.02
C ASN A 83 -18.61 -9.60 1.40
N TYR A 84 -17.72 -9.60 2.44
CA TYR A 84 -18.01 -9.98 3.83
C TYR A 84 -18.43 -11.45 4.04
N ALA A 85 -18.99 -12.11 3.05
CA ALA A 85 -19.46 -13.50 3.04
C ALA A 85 -20.25 -13.91 4.30
N LEU A 86 -21.15 -13.03 4.77
CA LEU A 86 -22.00 -13.30 5.92
C LEU A 86 -23.12 -14.29 5.55
N TYR A 87 -23.48 -15.14 6.50
CA TYR A 87 -24.64 -16.05 6.35
C TYR A 87 -25.93 -15.25 6.48
N PRO A 88 -26.73 -15.06 5.41
CA PRO A 88 -27.88 -14.15 5.40
C PRO A 88 -29.03 -14.59 6.31
N HIS A 89 -29.16 -15.89 6.56
CA HIS A 89 -30.19 -16.49 7.40
C HIS A 89 -29.86 -16.45 8.90
N LYS A 90 -28.59 -16.16 9.27
CA LYS A 90 -28.09 -16.07 10.65
C LYS A 90 -28.04 -14.62 11.12
N ASN A 91 -28.30 -14.40 12.41
CA ASN A 91 -28.08 -13.10 13.03
C ASN A 91 -26.58 -12.80 13.26
N VAL A 92 -26.25 -11.63 13.81
CA VAL A 92 -24.87 -11.18 14.04
C VAL A 92 -24.13 -12.14 14.97
N GLN A 93 -24.67 -12.47 16.14
CA GLN A 93 -24.01 -13.37 17.08
C GLN A 93 -23.77 -14.76 16.46
N GLU A 94 -24.75 -15.29 15.73
CA GLU A 94 -24.62 -16.60 15.07
C GLU A 94 -23.56 -16.59 13.96
N ASN A 95 -23.44 -15.48 13.20
CA ASN A 95 -22.39 -15.30 12.23
C ASN A 95 -21.00 -15.30 12.89
N ILE A 96 -20.84 -14.53 13.97
CA ILE A 96 -19.56 -14.40 14.68
C ILE A 96 -19.13 -15.77 15.23
N VAL A 97 -20.00 -16.48 15.95
CA VAL A 97 -19.63 -17.71 16.64
C VAL A 97 -19.71 -18.96 15.78
N PHE A 98 -20.06 -18.86 14.51
CA PHE A 98 -20.25 -20.01 13.62
C PHE A 98 -19.06 -20.97 13.58
N GLY A 99 -17.86 -20.43 13.42
CA GLY A 99 -16.63 -21.19 13.39
C GLY A 99 -16.37 -21.97 14.69
N LEU A 100 -16.60 -21.31 15.84
CA LEU A 100 -16.42 -21.90 17.15
C LEU A 100 -17.42 -23.05 17.41
N LYS A 101 -18.71 -22.85 17.02
CA LYS A 101 -19.73 -23.90 17.11
C LYS A 101 -19.36 -25.13 16.26
N ARG A 102 -18.84 -24.89 15.04
CA ARG A 102 -18.40 -25.98 14.16
C ARG A 102 -17.19 -26.72 14.73
N ALA A 103 -16.28 -26.00 15.38
CA ALA A 103 -15.15 -26.59 16.11
C ALA A 103 -15.54 -27.26 17.44
N LYS A 104 -16.83 -27.31 17.77
CA LYS A 104 -17.35 -27.88 19.03
C LYS A 104 -16.74 -27.25 20.29
N ALA A 105 -16.43 -25.96 20.26
CA ALA A 105 -15.93 -25.21 21.42
C ALA A 105 -16.95 -25.20 22.57
N SER A 106 -16.48 -25.09 23.81
CA SER A 106 -17.36 -25.04 25.00
C SER A 106 -18.28 -23.82 24.95
N LYS A 107 -19.45 -23.93 25.57
CA LYS A 107 -20.41 -22.81 25.65
C LYS A 107 -19.82 -21.58 26.34
N GLU A 108 -18.98 -21.80 27.35
CA GLU A 108 -18.29 -20.75 28.08
C GLU A 108 -17.26 -20.01 27.20
N LEU A 109 -16.44 -20.76 26.43
CA LEU A 109 -15.49 -20.17 25.50
C LEU A 109 -16.21 -19.36 24.43
N ILE A 110 -17.30 -19.89 23.83
CA ILE A 110 -18.10 -19.21 22.83
C ILE A 110 -18.63 -17.88 23.38
N LYS A 111 -19.21 -17.90 24.60
CA LYS A 111 -19.74 -16.69 25.23
C LYS A 111 -18.63 -15.65 25.48
N ASN A 112 -17.53 -16.06 26.08
CA ASN A 112 -16.41 -15.17 26.38
C ASN A 112 -15.82 -14.52 25.12
N ARG A 113 -15.62 -15.31 24.04
CA ARG A 113 -15.09 -14.80 22.76
C ARG A 113 -16.09 -13.88 22.05
N LEU A 114 -17.39 -14.19 22.12
CA LEU A 114 -18.44 -13.33 21.55
C LEU A 114 -18.51 -11.99 22.30
N ASP A 115 -18.53 -12.02 23.63
CA ASP A 115 -18.60 -10.82 24.46
C ASP A 115 -17.41 -9.88 24.17
N LYS A 116 -16.18 -10.43 24.16
CA LYS A 116 -14.98 -9.66 23.81
C LYS A 116 -15.05 -9.06 22.40
N ALA A 117 -15.38 -9.85 21.39
CA ALA A 117 -15.47 -9.38 20.02
C ALA A 117 -16.58 -8.35 19.82
N SER A 118 -17.75 -8.52 20.48
CA SER A 118 -18.87 -7.59 20.37
C SER A 118 -18.55 -6.24 20.98
N ILE A 119 -17.87 -6.21 22.13
CA ILE A 119 -17.41 -4.97 22.78
C ILE A 119 -16.38 -4.26 21.90
N MET A 120 -15.34 -4.99 21.45
CA MET A 120 -14.27 -4.45 20.63
C MET A 120 -14.78 -3.82 19.34
N LEU A 121 -15.76 -4.46 18.69
CA LEU A 121 -16.31 -4.04 17.41
C LEU A 121 -17.59 -3.21 17.53
N GLN A 122 -18.00 -2.85 18.74
CA GLN A 122 -19.22 -2.08 19.02
C GLN A 122 -20.45 -2.71 18.36
N LEU A 123 -20.68 -4.01 18.59
CA LEU A 123 -21.77 -4.80 18.02
C LEU A 123 -22.80 -5.24 19.04
N GLN A 124 -22.69 -4.83 20.34
CA GLN A 124 -23.55 -5.33 21.42
C GLN A 124 -25.04 -5.16 21.12
N ASP A 125 -25.44 -3.98 20.64
CA ASP A 125 -26.85 -3.64 20.34
C ASP A 125 -27.34 -4.21 19.00
N LEU A 126 -26.47 -4.94 18.28
CA LEU A 126 -26.75 -5.46 16.94
C LEU A 126 -26.78 -6.99 16.88
N LEU A 127 -26.51 -7.69 18.00
CA LEU A 127 -26.28 -9.14 18.05
C LEU A 127 -27.44 -9.95 17.47
N ASP A 128 -28.67 -9.49 17.63
CA ASP A 128 -29.88 -10.20 17.17
C ASP A 128 -30.29 -9.81 15.74
N ARG A 129 -29.67 -8.80 15.13
CA ARG A 129 -29.99 -8.36 13.77
C ARG A 129 -29.46 -9.32 12.71
N LYS A 130 -30.16 -9.40 11.58
CA LYS A 130 -29.69 -10.13 10.38
C LYS A 130 -28.86 -9.21 9.48
N PRO A 131 -27.99 -9.76 8.62
CA PRO A 131 -27.15 -8.97 7.71
C PRO A 131 -27.91 -7.94 6.86
N ALA A 132 -29.14 -8.24 6.43
CA ALA A 132 -29.97 -7.31 5.65
C ALA A 132 -30.37 -6.04 6.42
N GLN A 133 -30.31 -6.05 7.75
CA GLN A 133 -30.67 -4.94 8.64
C GLN A 133 -29.46 -4.09 9.04
N LEU A 134 -28.29 -4.37 8.47
CA LEU A 134 -27.02 -3.74 8.82
C LEU A 134 -26.51 -2.82 7.70
N SER A 135 -25.85 -1.73 8.10
CA SER A 135 -25.06 -0.91 7.17
C SER A 135 -23.83 -1.67 6.63
N GLY A 136 -23.19 -1.17 5.58
CA GLY A 136 -21.97 -1.76 5.02
C GLY A 136 -20.89 -1.95 6.09
N GLY A 137 -20.60 -0.91 6.87
CA GLY A 137 -19.60 -0.99 7.95
C GLY A 137 -19.99 -1.89 9.11
N GLN A 138 -21.29 -2.00 9.43
CA GLN A 138 -21.74 -2.96 10.42
C GLN A 138 -21.55 -4.40 9.94
N ARG A 139 -21.87 -4.70 8.66
CA ARG A 139 -21.59 -6.01 8.05
C ARG A 139 -20.10 -6.36 8.09
N GLN A 140 -19.25 -5.39 7.79
CA GLN A 140 -17.81 -5.57 7.85
C GLN A 140 -17.33 -5.88 9.27
N ARG A 141 -17.78 -5.12 10.28
CA ARG A 141 -17.44 -5.40 11.68
C ARG A 141 -17.87 -6.82 12.09
N VAL A 142 -19.01 -7.28 11.62
CA VAL A 142 -19.44 -8.67 11.84
C VAL A 142 -18.51 -9.68 11.17
N ALA A 143 -18.05 -9.41 9.94
CA ALA A 143 -17.08 -10.28 9.24
C ALA A 143 -15.74 -10.32 9.96
N MET A 144 -15.28 -9.18 10.49
CA MET A 144 -14.08 -9.12 11.34
C MET A 144 -14.29 -9.89 12.64
N GLY A 145 -15.43 -9.73 13.30
CA GLY A 145 -15.79 -10.48 14.51
C GLY A 145 -15.72 -11.99 14.29
N ARG A 146 -16.22 -12.47 13.14
CA ARG A 146 -16.13 -13.88 12.75
C ARG A 146 -14.68 -14.37 12.59
N ALA A 147 -13.78 -13.51 12.16
CA ALA A 147 -12.35 -13.84 12.05
C ALA A 147 -11.67 -13.83 13.43
N ILE A 148 -11.86 -12.78 14.23
CA ILE A 148 -11.18 -12.54 15.50
C ILE A 148 -11.50 -13.60 16.56
N VAL A 149 -12.74 -14.11 16.60
CA VAL A 149 -13.12 -15.12 17.60
C VAL A 149 -12.40 -16.45 17.40
N ARG A 150 -11.79 -16.69 16.22
CA ARG A 150 -10.98 -17.86 15.93
C ARG A 150 -9.57 -17.67 16.49
N ASP A 151 -8.98 -18.77 16.93
CA ASP A 151 -7.58 -18.84 17.32
C ASP A 151 -6.77 -19.25 16.09
N ALA A 152 -6.65 -18.30 15.16
CA ALA A 152 -5.99 -18.52 13.88
C ALA A 152 -4.52 -18.08 13.94
N ASP A 153 -3.65 -18.86 13.32
CA ASP A 153 -2.22 -18.56 13.21
C ASP A 153 -1.96 -17.38 12.26
N VAL A 154 -2.78 -17.28 11.20
CA VAL A 154 -2.63 -16.26 10.14
C VAL A 154 -3.98 -15.63 9.81
N PHE A 155 -4.02 -14.30 9.72
CA PHE A 155 -5.17 -13.52 9.28
C PHE A 155 -4.99 -13.07 7.83
N LEU A 156 -6.01 -13.27 7.02
CA LEU A 156 -6.05 -12.91 5.60
C LEU A 156 -7.16 -11.88 5.36
N TYR A 157 -6.84 -10.78 4.68
CA TYR A 157 -7.79 -9.72 4.35
C TYR A 157 -7.81 -9.48 2.85
N ASP A 158 -8.92 -9.79 2.18
CA ASP A 158 -9.10 -9.59 0.74
C ASP A 158 -9.93 -8.33 0.49
N GLU A 159 -9.29 -7.20 0.26
CA GLU A 159 -9.88 -5.87 0.05
C GLU A 159 -11.05 -5.53 1.01
N PRO A 160 -10.88 -5.69 2.32
CA PRO A 160 -12.02 -5.65 3.26
C PRO A 160 -12.67 -4.27 3.36
N LEU A 161 -11.99 -3.18 2.96
CA LEU A 161 -12.48 -1.80 3.10
C LEU A 161 -12.99 -1.19 1.79
N SER A 162 -12.90 -1.89 0.66
CA SER A 162 -13.19 -1.35 -0.67
C SER A 162 -14.62 -0.82 -0.84
N ASN A 163 -15.59 -1.40 -0.15
CA ASN A 163 -17.02 -1.07 -0.26
C ASN A 163 -17.50 -0.05 0.80
N LEU A 164 -16.60 0.69 1.45
CA LEU A 164 -16.93 1.66 2.50
C LEU A 164 -16.71 3.09 2.05
N ASP A 165 -17.49 4.02 2.59
CA ASP A 165 -17.23 5.45 2.48
C ASP A 165 -15.92 5.87 3.18
N ALA A 166 -15.39 7.05 2.84
CA ALA A 166 -14.08 7.51 3.32
C ALA A 166 -13.99 7.63 4.85
N LYS A 167 -15.06 8.11 5.53
CA LYS A 167 -15.09 8.27 6.99
C LYS A 167 -15.03 6.93 7.69
N LEU A 168 -15.87 6.00 7.24
CA LEU A 168 -15.95 4.66 7.80
C LEU A 168 -14.68 3.85 7.51
N ARG A 169 -14.09 4.00 6.31
CA ARG A 169 -12.82 3.39 5.94
C ARG A 169 -11.70 3.84 6.90
N SER A 170 -11.61 5.13 7.20
CA SER A 170 -10.64 5.65 8.17
C SER A 170 -10.81 5.05 9.57
N GLN A 171 -12.06 4.97 10.06
CA GLN A 171 -12.36 4.33 11.34
C GLN A 171 -11.98 2.85 11.35
N MET A 172 -12.28 2.13 10.28
CA MET A 172 -12.00 0.69 10.20
C MET A 172 -10.50 0.38 10.09
N ARG A 173 -9.69 1.23 9.43
CA ARG A 173 -8.21 1.10 9.47
C ARG A 173 -7.70 1.16 10.91
N TYR A 174 -8.20 2.13 11.70
CA TYR A 174 -7.83 2.22 13.12
C TYR A 174 -8.18 0.94 13.89
N GLU A 175 -9.39 0.39 13.69
CA GLU A 175 -9.82 -0.85 14.33
C GLU A 175 -8.96 -2.05 13.94
N ILE A 176 -8.65 -2.22 12.64
CA ILE A 176 -7.78 -3.30 12.16
C ILE A 176 -6.40 -3.20 12.81
N ARG A 177 -5.81 -1.99 12.87
CA ARG A 177 -4.49 -1.79 13.49
C ARG A 177 -4.53 -2.07 15.00
N ARG A 178 -5.62 -1.68 15.67
CA ARG A 178 -5.82 -1.97 17.10
C ARG A 178 -5.91 -3.48 17.36
N ILE A 179 -6.69 -4.19 16.56
CA ILE A 179 -6.84 -5.65 16.64
C ILE A 179 -5.48 -6.33 16.44
N HIS A 180 -4.75 -5.95 15.40
CA HIS A 180 -3.42 -6.51 15.16
C HIS A 180 -2.47 -6.30 16.34
N ARG A 181 -2.44 -5.10 16.95
CA ARG A 181 -1.63 -4.82 18.13
C ARG A 181 -2.02 -5.67 19.34
N GLU A 182 -3.30 -5.94 19.53
CA GLU A 182 -3.80 -6.71 20.67
C GLU A 182 -3.53 -8.20 20.52
N TYR A 183 -3.75 -8.74 19.32
CA TYR A 183 -3.62 -10.18 19.07
C TYR A 183 -2.25 -10.59 18.53
N GLN A 184 -1.47 -9.65 18.02
CA GLN A 184 -0.11 -9.88 17.48
C GLN A 184 -0.05 -10.98 16.41
N THR A 185 -1.13 -11.19 15.66
CA THR A 185 -1.23 -12.27 14.67
C THR A 185 -0.56 -11.90 13.36
N THR A 186 0.08 -12.87 12.73
CA THR A 186 0.62 -12.71 11.37
C THR A 186 -0.50 -12.40 10.39
N SER A 187 -0.36 -11.32 9.63
CA SER A 187 -1.44 -10.83 8.77
C SER A 187 -0.98 -10.57 7.35
N LEU A 188 -1.76 -11.03 6.37
CA LEU A 188 -1.61 -10.69 4.96
C LEU A 188 -2.85 -9.94 4.48
N TYR A 189 -2.66 -8.71 4.05
CA TYR A 189 -3.72 -7.78 3.66
C TYR A 189 -3.58 -7.41 2.20
N VAL A 190 -4.64 -7.52 1.44
CA VAL A 190 -4.71 -7.12 0.03
C VAL A 190 -5.52 -5.84 -0.10
N THR A 191 -4.99 -4.87 -0.81
CA THR A 191 -5.70 -3.64 -1.16
C THR A 191 -5.18 -3.04 -2.47
N HIS A 192 -5.97 -2.16 -3.06
CA HIS A 192 -5.54 -1.24 -4.12
C HIS A 192 -5.41 0.20 -3.60
N ASP A 193 -5.75 0.46 -2.34
CA ASP A 193 -5.67 1.78 -1.69
C ASP A 193 -4.29 1.97 -1.05
N GLN A 194 -3.58 3.00 -1.52
CA GLN A 194 -2.24 3.32 -1.02
C GLN A 194 -2.26 3.81 0.43
N VAL A 195 -3.32 4.52 0.85
CA VAL A 195 -3.44 5.01 2.22
C VAL A 195 -3.59 3.84 3.20
N GLU A 196 -4.32 2.78 2.81
CA GLU A 196 -4.39 1.55 3.58
C GLU A 196 -3.01 0.90 3.70
N ALA A 197 -2.30 0.76 2.58
CA ALA A 197 -0.97 0.17 2.58
C ALA A 197 0.01 0.94 3.46
N MET A 198 0.04 2.26 3.34
CA MET A 198 0.95 3.13 4.10
C MET A 198 0.63 3.19 5.60
N THR A 199 -0.64 2.99 5.99
CA THR A 199 -1.07 3.15 7.39
C THR A 199 -1.17 1.84 8.17
N LEU A 200 -1.45 0.72 7.51
CA LEU A 200 -1.65 -0.58 8.14
C LEU A 200 -0.37 -1.43 8.16
N GLY A 201 0.40 -1.42 7.07
CA GLY A 201 1.53 -2.31 6.89
C GLY A 201 2.72 -2.01 7.79
N ASP A 202 3.30 -3.04 8.40
CA ASP A 202 4.67 -2.98 8.90
C ASP A 202 5.63 -3.06 7.70
N ARG A 203 5.25 -3.86 6.68
CA ARG A 203 5.89 -3.96 5.37
C ARG A 203 4.83 -3.99 4.28
N VAL A 204 5.15 -3.33 3.16
CA VAL A 204 4.31 -3.27 1.96
C VAL A 204 5.03 -3.92 0.80
N VAL A 205 4.33 -4.76 0.07
CA VAL A 205 4.81 -5.48 -1.11
C VAL A 205 4.07 -4.90 -2.33
N VAL A 206 4.80 -4.22 -3.18
CA VAL A 206 4.25 -3.65 -4.42
C VAL A 206 4.32 -4.70 -5.51
N MET A 207 3.18 -5.04 -6.11
CA MET A 207 3.08 -6.03 -7.18
C MET A 207 2.68 -5.39 -8.51
N ARG A 208 3.27 -5.90 -9.60
CA ARG A 208 2.93 -5.54 -11.00
C ARG A 208 3.01 -6.78 -11.88
N ASP A 209 1.98 -7.05 -12.68
CA ASP A 209 1.94 -8.11 -13.70
C ASP A 209 2.40 -9.50 -13.19
N GLY A 210 2.02 -9.83 -11.95
CA GLY A 210 2.37 -11.10 -11.32
C GLY A 210 3.77 -11.16 -10.70
N PHE A 211 4.52 -10.06 -10.65
CA PHE A 211 5.84 -9.94 -10.02
C PHE A 211 5.79 -9.09 -8.77
N ILE A 212 6.72 -9.32 -7.85
CA ILE A 212 7.03 -8.40 -6.76
C ILE A 212 8.04 -7.38 -7.29
N GLU A 213 7.66 -6.11 -7.37
CA GLU A 213 8.51 -5.00 -7.80
C GLU A 213 9.44 -4.52 -6.68
N GLN A 214 8.87 -4.28 -5.51
CA GLN A 214 9.61 -3.88 -4.31
C GLN A 214 8.84 -4.29 -3.06
N GLU A 215 9.55 -4.69 -2.04
CA GLU A 215 9.03 -4.88 -0.69
C GLU A 215 9.89 -4.11 0.31
N ASP A 216 9.24 -3.33 1.18
CA ASP A 216 9.94 -2.51 2.18
C ASP A 216 8.92 -1.94 3.20
N SER A 217 9.42 -1.21 4.20
CA SER A 217 8.58 -0.38 5.05
C SER A 217 7.85 0.69 4.21
N PRO A 218 6.64 1.14 4.62
CA PRO A 218 5.89 2.15 3.88
C PRO A 218 6.72 3.38 3.52
N MET A 219 7.44 3.95 4.50
CA MET A 219 8.27 5.14 4.28
C MET A 219 9.47 4.88 3.37
N ALA A 220 10.06 3.69 3.39
CA ALA A 220 11.15 3.36 2.49
C ALA A 220 10.68 3.28 1.03
N LEU A 221 9.50 2.70 0.78
CA LEU A 221 8.89 2.70 -0.56
C LEU A 221 8.62 4.11 -1.08
N TYR A 222 8.15 5.01 -0.21
CA TYR A 222 7.89 6.41 -0.55
C TYR A 222 9.16 7.19 -0.84
N LEU A 223 10.18 7.06 0.04
CA LEU A 223 11.43 7.84 -0.03
C LEU A 223 12.48 7.23 -0.96
N LYS A 224 12.46 5.92 -1.20
CA LYS A 224 13.48 5.18 -1.95
C LYS A 224 12.83 4.20 -2.95
N PRO A 225 12.03 4.68 -3.91
CA PRO A 225 11.42 3.82 -4.91
C PRO A 225 12.50 3.22 -5.82
N LYS A 226 12.42 1.91 -6.04
CA LYS A 226 13.43 1.15 -6.82
C LYS A 226 13.36 1.43 -8.32
N ASN A 227 12.18 1.82 -8.81
CA ASN A 227 11.94 2.13 -10.22
C ASN A 227 10.81 3.18 -10.37
N ILE A 228 10.60 3.63 -11.62
CA ILE A 228 9.57 4.62 -11.96
C ILE A 228 8.17 4.10 -11.61
N PHE A 229 7.90 2.80 -11.80
CA PHE A 229 6.60 2.24 -11.47
C PHE A 229 6.27 2.41 -9.97
N VAL A 230 7.18 2.02 -9.08
CA VAL A 230 6.98 2.18 -7.63
C VAL A 230 6.89 3.67 -7.25
N ALA A 231 7.71 4.53 -7.87
CA ALA A 231 7.69 5.98 -7.65
C ALA A 231 6.32 6.61 -7.98
N ASN A 232 5.70 6.18 -9.08
CA ASN A 232 4.39 6.65 -9.52
C ASN A 232 3.24 6.00 -8.75
N PHE A 233 3.40 4.72 -8.41
CA PHE A 233 2.33 3.97 -7.76
C PHE A 233 2.20 4.33 -6.27
N ILE A 234 3.31 4.63 -5.58
CA ILE A 234 3.31 5.00 -4.15
C ILE A 234 3.36 6.52 -4.01
N GLY A 235 2.32 7.08 -3.41
CA GLY A 235 2.15 8.51 -3.15
C GLY A 235 0.96 9.12 -3.91
N ALA A 236 0.20 9.96 -3.24
CA ALA A 236 -0.90 10.75 -3.79
C ALA A 236 -0.71 12.21 -3.37
N PRO A 237 -0.33 13.08 -4.32
CA PRO A 237 -0.09 12.83 -5.74
C PRO A 237 1.17 11.99 -6.01
N SER A 238 1.25 11.41 -7.24
CA SER A 238 2.40 10.64 -7.70
C SER A 238 3.67 11.48 -7.79
N MET A 239 4.84 10.83 -7.80
CA MET A 239 6.12 11.52 -8.04
C MET A 239 6.11 12.22 -9.40
N ASN A 240 6.60 13.46 -9.48
CA ASN A 240 6.89 14.10 -10.75
C ASN A 240 8.04 13.35 -11.43
N ILE A 241 7.84 12.93 -12.67
CA ILE A 241 8.85 12.26 -13.50
C ILE A 241 9.09 13.12 -14.73
N LEU A 242 10.21 13.83 -14.76
CA LEU A 242 10.55 14.82 -15.78
C LEU A 242 11.71 14.35 -16.66
N ASP A 243 11.69 14.72 -17.93
CA ASP A 243 12.81 14.49 -18.83
C ASP A 243 13.97 15.41 -18.46
N ALA A 244 15.17 14.84 -18.38
CA ALA A 244 16.36 15.58 -17.97
C ALA A 244 17.63 15.03 -18.65
N ILE A 245 18.69 15.85 -18.63
CA ILE A 245 20.02 15.40 -19.04
C ILE A 245 20.96 15.52 -17.84
N LEU A 246 21.55 14.39 -17.46
CA LEU A 246 22.50 14.32 -16.35
C LEU A 246 23.94 14.53 -16.88
N TYR A 247 24.61 15.51 -16.31
CA TYR A 247 26.01 15.83 -16.57
C TYR A 247 26.85 15.61 -15.30
N PRO A 248 28.19 15.50 -15.41
CA PRO A 248 29.07 15.46 -14.25
C PRO A 248 28.99 16.74 -13.41
N GLY A 249 28.22 16.72 -12.28
CA GLY A 249 28.06 17.86 -11.37
C GLY A 249 26.76 18.66 -11.47
N TYR A 250 25.93 18.43 -12.47
CA TYR A 250 24.62 19.07 -12.58
C TYR A 250 23.63 18.21 -13.38
N ILE A 251 22.35 18.50 -13.20
CA ILE A 251 21.28 17.96 -14.04
C ILE A 251 20.59 19.12 -14.75
N GLU A 252 20.29 18.96 -16.05
CA GLU A 252 19.63 19.97 -16.87
C GLU A 252 18.17 19.59 -17.09
N LEU A 253 17.26 20.48 -16.64
CA LEU A 253 15.83 20.40 -16.82
C LEU A 253 15.37 21.64 -17.58
N GLU A 254 14.82 21.50 -18.79
CA GLU A 254 14.26 22.62 -19.59
C GLU A 254 15.16 23.88 -19.54
N ASN A 255 16.40 23.77 -19.93
CA ASN A 255 17.40 24.87 -19.92
C ASN A 255 17.80 25.41 -18.53
N GLN A 256 17.38 24.78 -17.43
CA GLN A 256 17.83 25.11 -16.09
C GLN A 256 18.85 24.10 -15.60
N ARG A 257 20.01 24.57 -15.16
CA ARG A 257 21.09 23.74 -14.60
C ARG A 257 20.98 23.72 -13.09
N LEU A 258 20.71 22.53 -12.55
CA LEU A 258 20.54 22.29 -11.13
C LEU A 258 21.77 21.54 -10.60
N PRO A 259 22.46 22.01 -9.55
CA PRO A 259 23.61 21.31 -8.96
C PRO A 259 23.24 19.88 -8.55
N PHE A 260 24.06 18.90 -8.93
CA PHE A 260 23.81 17.49 -8.61
C PHE A 260 25.13 16.78 -8.27
N ASP A 261 25.17 16.11 -7.10
CA ASP A 261 26.36 15.34 -6.72
C ASP A 261 26.46 14.05 -7.56
N LYS A 262 27.49 13.99 -8.39
CA LYS A 262 27.79 12.82 -9.25
C LYS A 262 27.94 11.51 -8.48
N ASN A 263 28.37 11.56 -7.21
CA ASN A 263 28.58 10.37 -6.38
C ASN A 263 27.26 9.67 -5.99
N ARG A 264 26.12 10.33 -6.17
CA ARG A 264 24.81 9.73 -5.94
C ARG A 264 24.37 8.76 -7.03
N VAL A 265 25.04 8.76 -8.18
CA VAL A 265 24.70 7.84 -9.29
C VAL A 265 25.80 6.81 -9.41
N LYS A 266 25.40 5.52 -9.43
CA LYS A 266 26.31 4.41 -9.67
C LYS A 266 26.68 4.35 -11.15
N GLY A 267 27.96 4.38 -11.47
CA GLY A 267 28.48 4.30 -12.84
C GLY A 267 29.07 5.62 -13.36
N SER A 268 29.61 5.59 -14.58
CA SER A 268 30.18 6.78 -15.22
C SER A 268 29.09 7.63 -15.87
N ILE A 269 29.16 8.93 -15.65
CA ILE A 269 28.31 9.92 -16.32
C ILE A 269 29.14 10.47 -17.52
N PRO A 270 28.67 10.31 -18.76
CA PRO A 270 29.37 10.83 -19.94
C PRO A 270 29.49 12.36 -19.89
N SER A 271 30.59 12.92 -20.40
CA SER A 271 30.80 14.37 -20.43
C SER A 271 29.82 15.11 -21.35
N ASN A 272 29.29 14.43 -22.39
CA ASN A 272 28.27 14.94 -23.28
C ASN A 272 26.83 14.79 -22.75
N GLY A 273 26.68 14.30 -21.50
CA GLY A 273 25.42 14.10 -20.83
C GLY A 273 24.76 12.75 -21.10
N LYS A 274 23.93 12.31 -20.16
CA LYS A 274 23.09 11.11 -20.26
C LYS A 274 21.64 11.51 -20.11
N GLN A 275 20.79 11.14 -21.06
CA GLN A 275 19.34 11.29 -20.93
C GLN A 275 18.82 10.42 -19.77
N VAL A 276 18.01 10.99 -18.91
CA VAL A 276 17.48 10.35 -17.70
C VAL A 276 16.07 10.86 -17.40
N LYS A 277 15.36 10.21 -16.49
CA LYS A 277 14.16 10.75 -15.87
C LYS A 277 14.52 11.30 -14.48
N PHE A 278 14.17 12.55 -14.24
CA PHE A 278 14.31 13.19 -12.93
C PHE A 278 13.03 13.02 -12.13
N GLY A 279 13.15 12.52 -10.90
CA GLY A 279 12.01 12.26 -10.01
C GLY A 279 12.04 13.13 -8.77
N ILE A 280 10.94 13.83 -8.48
CA ILE A 280 10.77 14.60 -7.24
C ILE A 280 9.32 14.53 -6.74
N ARG A 281 9.13 14.32 -5.43
CA ARG A 281 7.79 14.29 -4.83
C ARG A 281 7.17 15.68 -4.79
N PRO A 282 5.87 15.81 -5.07
CA PRO A 282 5.14 17.08 -4.92
C PRO A 282 5.25 17.73 -3.54
N ASP A 283 5.30 16.91 -2.50
CA ASP A 283 5.38 17.35 -1.10
C ASP A 283 6.78 17.86 -0.69
N PHE A 284 7.79 17.75 -1.54
CA PHE A 284 9.14 18.20 -1.25
C PHE A 284 9.42 19.62 -1.78
N PHE A 285 8.49 20.19 -2.51
CA PHE A 285 8.59 21.59 -2.93
C PHE A 285 8.20 22.55 -1.82
N GLN A 286 8.86 23.69 -1.81
CA GLN A 286 8.59 24.84 -0.95
C GLN A 286 8.56 26.09 -1.83
N ASP A 287 7.65 27.01 -1.51
CA ASP A 287 7.63 28.33 -2.14
C ASP A 287 8.84 29.13 -1.70
N GLU A 288 9.61 29.65 -2.66
CA GLU A 288 10.82 30.45 -2.38
C GLU A 288 10.53 31.64 -1.45
N GLN A 289 9.34 32.22 -1.50
CA GLN A 289 8.93 33.36 -0.67
C GLN A 289 8.74 33.02 0.81
N HIS A 290 8.57 31.72 1.12
CA HIS A 290 8.24 31.24 2.47
C HIS A 290 9.34 30.39 3.11
N ILE A 291 10.53 30.36 2.51
CA ILE A 291 11.66 29.62 3.05
C ILE A 291 12.18 30.31 4.31
N SER A 292 12.18 29.58 5.42
CA SER A 292 12.78 30.00 6.68
C SER A 292 14.00 29.12 6.96
N GLY A 293 15.23 29.59 6.67
CA GLY A 293 16.45 28.88 7.04
C GLY A 293 17.58 28.98 6.02
N SER A 294 18.77 28.56 6.43
CA SER A 294 20.03 28.57 5.65
C SER A 294 20.30 27.24 4.94
N GLU A 295 19.27 26.43 4.64
CA GLU A 295 19.46 25.18 3.94
C GLU A 295 19.84 25.44 2.47
N SER A 296 20.81 24.67 1.96
CA SER A 296 21.22 24.73 0.55
C SER A 296 20.15 24.05 -0.31
N LEU A 297 19.10 24.80 -0.62
CA LEU A 297 18.01 24.35 -1.49
C LEU A 297 18.33 24.66 -2.96
N THR A 298 17.82 23.83 -3.83
CA THR A 298 17.84 24.03 -5.29
C THR A 298 16.56 24.67 -5.74
N THR A 299 16.62 25.70 -6.58
CA THR A 299 15.43 26.42 -7.07
C THR A 299 15.12 26.08 -8.52
N LEU A 300 13.88 25.68 -8.80
CA LEU A 300 13.28 25.71 -10.13
C LEU A 300 12.59 27.06 -10.32
N LYS A 301 12.96 27.78 -11.37
CA LYS A 301 12.51 29.15 -11.64
C LYS A 301 11.45 29.20 -12.74
N ASN A 302 10.65 30.25 -12.71
CA ASN A 302 9.69 30.61 -13.77
C ASN A 302 8.72 29.45 -14.09
N LEU A 303 8.19 28.79 -13.06
CA LEU A 303 7.14 27.80 -13.19
C LEU A 303 5.80 28.50 -13.41
N GLN A 304 5.15 28.28 -14.54
CA GLN A 304 3.83 28.87 -14.83
C GLN A 304 2.76 28.06 -14.08
N VAL A 305 1.95 28.74 -13.28
CA VAL A 305 0.79 28.15 -12.60
C VAL A 305 -0.33 27.93 -13.60
N ASP A 306 -0.70 26.66 -13.82
CA ASP A 306 -1.78 26.28 -14.73
C ASP A 306 -3.11 26.16 -13.99
N ILE A 307 -3.14 25.37 -12.91
CA ILE A 307 -4.34 25.15 -12.09
C ILE A 307 -3.94 25.16 -10.60
N VAL A 308 -4.81 25.73 -9.77
CA VAL A 308 -4.70 25.73 -8.30
C VAL A 308 -5.85 24.94 -7.69
N GLU A 309 -5.56 23.84 -7.01
CA GLU A 309 -6.55 23.01 -6.32
C GLU A 309 -6.44 23.22 -4.79
N PRO A 310 -7.35 23.95 -4.14
CA PRO A 310 -7.32 24.12 -2.69
C PRO A 310 -7.86 22.85 -2.00
N LEU A 311 -7.05 22.23 -1.16
CA LEU A 311 -7.40 21.01 -0.43
C LEU A 311 -7.87 21.27 1.01
N GLY A 312 -7.96 22.53 1.42
CA GLY A 312 -8.41 22.95 2.75
C GLY A 312 -7.29 23.05 3.80
N TYR A 313 -6.29 22.19 3.74
CA TYR A 313 -5.09 22.22 4.60
C TYR A 313 -3.81 22.52 3.81
N ASP A 314 -3.81 22.26 2.50
CA ASP A 314 -2.73 22.52 1.54
C ASP A 314 -3.32 23.02 0.22
N ARG A 315 -2.46 23.45 -0.68
CA ARG A 315 -2.78 23.74 -2.10
C ARG A 315 -1.97 22.79 -2.99
N GLU A 316 -2.64 22.13 -3.94
CA GLU A 316 -1.97 21.42 -5.02
C GLU A 316 -1.93 22.33 -6.25
N LEU A 317 -0.72 22.61 -6.74
CA LEU A 317 -0.49 23.40 -7.94
C LEU A 317 -0.11 22.48 -9.08
N ASN A 318 -0.80 22.60 -10.21
CA ASN A 318 -0.36 22.03 -11.48
C ASN A 318 0.45 23.13 -12.20
N LEU A 319 1.70 22.83 -12.52
CA LEU A 319 2.69 23.79 -12.98
C LEU A 319 3.26 23.37 -14.33
N LYS A 320 3.63 24.35 -15.17
CA LYS A 320 4.36 24.12 -16.43
C LYS A 320 5.81 24.59 -16.29
N LEU A 321 6.73 23.71 -16.71
CA LEU A 321 8.15 23.98 -16.86
C LEU A 321 8.52 23.70 -18.32
N GLY A 322 8.56 24.75 -19.16
CA GLY A 322 8.70 24.58 -20.61
C GLY A 322 7.56 23.73 -21.19
N ASN A 323 7.91 22.58 -21.78
CA ASN A 323 6.95 21.65 -22.37
C ASN A 323 6.51 20.54 -21.39
N GLN A 324 7.02 20.54 -20.16
CA GLN A 324 6.72 19.52 -19.16
C GLN A 324 5.77 20.07 -18.08
N THR A 325 5.02 19.17 -17.46
CA THR A 325 4.14 19.49 -16.36
C THR A 325 4.61 18.83 -15.06
N LEU A 326 4.44 19.52 -13.95
CA LEU A 326 4.71 19.00 -12.63
C LEU A 326 3.66 19.44 -11.62
N LYS A 327 3.56 18.75 -10.52
CA LYS A 327 2.70 19.08 -9.39
C LYS A 327 3.54 19.50 -8.19
N ALA A 328 3.05 20.47 -7.43
CA ALA A 328 3.60 20.82 -6.13
C ALA A 328 2.48 20.87 -5.10
N ARG A 329 2.73 20.35 -3.91
CA ARG A 329 1.84 20.51 -2.76
C ARG A 329 2.48 21.49 -1.79
N LEU A 330 1.82 22.62 -1.61
CA LEU A 330 2.37 23.77 -0.90
C LEU A 330 1.47 24.17 0.28
N ASP A 331 2.07 24.82 1.25
CA ASP A 331 1.40 25.42 2.40
C ASP A 331 0.36 26.47 1.96
N LEU A 332 -0.70 26.66 2.74
CA LEU A 332 -1.75 27.66 2.47
C LEU A 332 -1.24 29.09 2.42
N ARG A 333 -0.05 29.38 2.95
CA ARG A 333 0.59 30.71 2.85
C ARG A 333 1.01 31.08 1.43
N THR A 334 1.18 30.09 0.54
CA THR A 334 1.45 30.35 -0.88
C THR A 334 0.23 30.98 -1.53
N GLU A 335 0.35 32.20 -2.02
CA GLU A 335 -0.76 33.00 -2.62
C GLU A 335 -0.79 32.92 -4.16
N ALA A 336 -0.01 32.03 -4.77
CA ALA A 336 0.07 31.88 -6.23
C ALA A 336 -1.30 31.67 -6.87
N GLN A 337 -1.55 32.38 -7.98
CA GLN A 337 -2.78 32.32 -8.75
C GLN A 337 -2.54 31.72 -10.15
N GLU A 338 -3.60 31.23 -10.77
CA GLU A 338 -3.55 30.72 -12.14
C GLU A 338 -3.09 31.80 -13.13
N GLY A 339 -2.15 31.41 -14.01
CA GLY A 339 -1.52 32.32 -14.98
C GLY A 339 -0.27 33.06 -14.47
N GLU A 340 -0.02 33.07 -13.18
CA GLU A 340 1.21 33.63 -12.59
C GLU A 340 2.42 32.72 -12.75
N THR A 341 3.59 33.24 -12.43
CA THR A 341 4.84 32.45 -12.35
C THR A 341 5.32 32.39 -10.91
N ILE A 342 5.78 31.20 -10.50
CA ILE A 342 6.33 30.97 -9.17
C ILE A 342 7.70 30.27 -9.26
N ASN A 343 8.53 30.50 -8.25
CA ASN A 343 9.77 29.77 -8.05
C ASN A 343 9.60 28.77 -6.91
N LEU A 344 10.02 27.54 -7.12
CA LEU A 344 9.94 26.49 -6.11
C LEU A 344 11.31 25.98 -5.74
N CYS A 345 11.52 25.82 -4.45
CA CYS A 345 12.75 25.29 -3.88
C CYS A 345 12.54 23.87 -3.35
N PHE A 346 13.59 23.08 -3.40
CA PHE A 346 13.59 21.72 -2.85
C PHE A 346 15.01 21.26 -2.50
N ASP A 347 15.10 20.27 -1.60
CA ASP A 347 16.37 19.59 -1.31
C ASP A 347 16.70 18.59 -2.43
N MET A 348 17.78 18.84 -3.16
CA MET A 348 18.24 17.96 -4.25
C MET A 348 18.55 16.53 -3.75
N ASN A 349 18.85 16.32 -2.47
CA ASN A 349 19.09 15.00 -1.91
C ASN A 349 17.81 14.14 -1.87
N ARG A 350 16.65 14.74 -1.94
CA ARG A 350 15.33 14.05 -2.01
C ARG A 350 14.89 13.73 -3.45
N ALA A 351 15.61 14.26 -4.44
CA ALA A 351 15.34 13.94 -5.84
C ALA A 351 15.99 12.62 -6.24
N HIS A 352 15.42 11.97 -7.25
CA HIS A 352 15.89 10.71 -7.81
C HIS A 352 16.20 10.87 -9.28
N VAL A 353 17.09 10.01 -9.76
CA VAL A 353 17.40 9.88 -11.18
C VAL A 353 17.11 8.45 -11.62
N PHE A 354 16.30 8.30 -12.65
CA PHE A 354 15.96 6.99 -13.20
C PHE A 354 16.51 6.83 -14.61
N ASP A 355 16.91 5.64 -14.90
CA ASP A 355 17.33 5.23 -16.25
C ASP A 355 16.11 5.11 -17.18
N ILE A 356 16.21 5.61 -18.41
CA ILE A 356 15.07 5.65 -19.32
C ILE A 356 14.64 4.26 -19.78
N GLU A 357 15.61 3.38 -20.09
CA GLU A 357 15.32 2.07 -20.67
C GLU A 357 14.89 1.05 -19.62
N SER A 358 15.63 0.98 -18.53
CA SER A 358 15.38 0.00 -17.46
C SER A 358 14.39 0.49 -16.38
N GLU A 359 14.01 1.76 -16.42
CA GLU A 359 13.21 2.46 -15.39
C GLU A 359 13.80 2.40 -13.98
N LYS A 360 15.00 1.86 -13.80
CA LYS A 360 15.63 1.67 -12.47
C LYS A 360 16.12 2.99 -11.90
N ASN A 361 15.99 3.13 -10.60
CA ASN A 361 16.54 4.26 -9.85
C ASN A 361 18.06 4.15 -9.78
N LEU A 362 18.75 5.12 -10.34
CA LEU A 362 20.23 5.19 -10.37
C LEU A 362 20.82 5.79 -9.08
N THR A 363 19.99 6.38 -8.21
CA THR A 363 20.42 7.06 -6.98
C THR A 363 20.27 6.19 -5.71
N LEU A 364 19.99 4.89 -5.86
CA LEU A 364 19.85 3.93 -4.74
C LEU A 364 21.09 3.03 -4.60
#